data_b743eeb9e98943d52d3224777d8165ad
#
_entry.id   b743eeb9e98943d52d3224777d8165ad
#
_cell.length_a   1.000
_cell.length_b   1.000
_cell.length_c   1.000
_cell.angle_alpha   90.00
_cell.angle_beta   90.00
_cell.angle_gamma   90.00
#
_symmetry.space_group_name_H-M   'P 1'
#
loop_
_entity.id
_entity.type
_entity.pdbx_description
1 polymer ?
#
loop_
_entity_poly.entity_id
_entity_poly.type
_entity_poly.pdbx_seq_one_letter_code
_entity_poly.pdbx_strand_id
1 'polypeptide(L)'
;MASLTSGRLHVIGGGLAGSALATLMAEDGVDVTLYDQAEPFESRWTRGMQTSPESHKVSEPEIFYDPEGLVADFFARFPEIPGKLVRPAHGVLGLKRGRRKPAIVTLDEGLAHALVNRRSGPLMRAITAFGLWQKRYASEDSRVELPKGMGHAGIDPDDDRQNPGTYHRDGLAVLAEVLFSMPAHRCSNALLGRVMLPRIKSLLSKNHEPVFSAIDPIILNDIALPTLRDRFIRAGGSVAAWAPLGDIDSTSEYATDLLFGEDTQIVLKPDDAVVLALHPKQLCDAVPDIGFAPAPARRQTMAFEMRRPFAEPRCLFTSDDLVRAIYCNRRHIQVSLSSNVHLPSDGTADQFAHRIWQKCIWLSDQYLNLDLSARAENTNNQGCPKFSFVDAEAPFPELTPGLAALRFRLQPPWKNLFLCGDSFPAEYAPGPAAVFASVKQVRSQLQTFFAV
;
A
#
# COMPACT_ATOMS: atom_id res chain seq x y z
N MET A 1 -38.90 -7.71 7.88
CA MET A 1 -37.75 -6.82 7.72
C MET A 1 -38.15 -5.71 6.78
N ALA A 2 -38.18 -4.50 7.22
CA ALA A 2 -38.53 -3.36 6.40
C ALA A 2 -37.41 -3.14 5.36
N SER A 3 -37.78 -2.98 4.10
CA SER A 3 -36.88 -2.48 3.05
C SER A 3 -36.53 -1.05 3.45
N LEU A 4 -35.31 -0.84 3.97
CA LEU A 4 -34.93 0.39 4.66
C LEU A 4 -34.45 1.50 3.74
N THR A 5 -34.21 1.22 2.45
CA THR A 5 -33.71 2.27 1.55
C THR A 5 -34.41 2.24 0.20
N SER A 6 -34.84 3.42 -0.27
CA SER A 6 -35.39 3.60 -1.63
C SER A 6 -34.29 3.70 -2.70
N GLY A 7 -33.01 3.96 -2.28
CA GLY A 7 -31.88 4.22 -3.15
C GLY A 7 -30.99 2.99 -3.38
N ARG A 8 -30.30 3.00 -4.50
CA ARG A 8 -29.32 1.98 -4.91
C ARG A 8 -27.90 2.49 -4.75
N LEU A 9 -26.99 1.60 -4.40
CA LEU A 9 -25.56 1.87 -4.39
C LEU A 9 -24.91 1.32 -5.67
N HIS A 10 -24.29 2.20 -6.44
CA HIS A 10 -23.50 1.88 -7.62
C HIS A 10 -22.01 1.91 -7.25
N VAL A 11 -21.34 0.76 -7.24
CA VAL A 11 -19.90 0.65 -6.95
C VAL A 11 -19.17 0.41 -8.26
N ILE A 12 -18.28 1.32 -8.65
CA ILE A 12 -17.50 1.27 -9.88
C ILE A 12 -16.08 0.86 -9.56
N GLY A 13 -15.68 -0.32 -10.05
CA GLY A 13 -14.38 -0.95 -9.80
C GLY A 13 -14.49 -2.14 -8.84
N GLY A 14 -14.38 -3.37 -9.39
CA GLY A 14 -14.50 -4.65 -8.68
C GLY A 14 -13.19 -5.17 -8.09
N GLY A 15 -12.18 -4.32 -7.91
CA GLY A 15 -10.96 -4.63 -7.18
C GLY A 15 -11.22 -4.82 -5.68
N LEU A 16 -10.15 -5.07 -4.88
CA LEU A 16 -10.28 -5.37 -3.45
C LEU A 16 -11.11 -4.33 -2.67
N ALA A 17 -10.94 -3.04 -2.97
CA ALA A 17 -11.68 -1.96 -2.29
C ALA A 17 -13.18 -2.01 -2.60
N GLY A 18 -13.53 -2.01 -3.89
CA GLY A 18 -14.94 -2.02 -4.30
C GLY A 18 -15.65 -3.32 -3.92
N SER A 19 -15.00 -4.47 -4.10
CA SER A 19 -15.55 -5.78 -3.72
C SER A 19 -15.80 -5.87 -2.21
N ALA A 20 -14.86 -5.42 -1.39
CA ALA A 20 -15.03 -5.42 0.06
C ALA A 20 -16.16 -4.50 0.51
N LEU A 21 -16.21 -3.28 -0.04
CA LEU A 21 -17.27 -2.32 0.29
C LEU A 21 -18.63 -2.80 -0.18
N ALA A 22 -18.74 -3.28 -1.41
CA ALA A 22 -19.98 -3.80 -1.98
C ALA A 22 -20.55 -4.96 -1.14
N THR A 23 -19.67 -5.89 -0.71
CA THR A 23 -20.09 -7.00 0.15
C THR A 23 -20.66 -6.50 1.47
N LEU A 24 -19.97 -5.58 2.15
CA LEU A 24 -20.44 -5.07 3.44
C LEU A 24 -21.74 -4.30 3.31
N MET A 25 -21.91 -3.47 2.28
CA MET A 25 -23.14 -2.68 2.08
C MET A 25 -24.33 -3.56 1.70
N ALA A 26 -24.11 -4.61 0.91
CA ALA A 26 -25.15 -5.60 0.62
C ALA A 26 -25.57 -6.37 1.89
N GLU A 27 -24.62 -6.76 2.74
CA GLU A 27 -24.90 -7.37 4.05
C GLU A 27 -25.63 -6.41 5.00
N ASP A 28 -25.44 -5.09 4.87
CA ASP A 28 -26.18 -4.06 5.58
C ASP A 28 -27.61 -3.87 5.03
N GLY A 29 -27.98 -4.57 3.95
CA GLY A 29 -29.31 -4.56 3.35
C GLY A 29 -29.54 -3.48 2.27
N VAL A 30 -28.48 -2.84 1.78
CA VAL A 30 -28.53 -1.89 0.69
C VAL A 30 -28.61 -2.63 -0.66
N ASP A 31 -29.42 -2.17 -1.62
CA ASP A 31 -29.43 -2.66 -3.01
C ASP A 31 -28.12 -2.19 -3.69
N VAL A 32 -27.19 -3.12 -3.96
CA VAL A 32 -25.87 -2.81 -4.48
C VAL A 32 -25.65 -3.43 -5.85
N THR A 33 -25.20 -2.61 -6.80
CA THR A 33 -24.68 -3.09 -8.09
C THR A 33 -23.18 -2.77 -8.20
N LEU A 34 -22.37 -3.81 -8.42
CA LEU A 34 -20.93 -3.71 -8.62
C LEU A 34 -20.58 -3.78 -10.11
N TYR A 35 -19.92 -2.75 -10.61
CA TYR A 35 -19.51 -2.62 -12.02
C TYR A 35 -18.01 -2.79 -12.17
N ASP A 36 -17.55 -3.58 -13.12
CA ASP A 36 -16.16 -3.67 -13.52
C ASP A 36 -16.07 -3.95 -15.03
N GLN A 37 -14.98 -3.49 -15.65
CA GLN A 37 -14.65 -3.80 -17.04
C GLN A 37 -14.06 -5.21 -17.21
N ALA A 38 -13.69 -5.86 -16.10
CA ALA A 38 -13.16 -7.22 -16.04
C ALA A 38 -13.99 -8.04 -15.05
N GLU A 39 -13.54 -9.26 -14.76
CA GLU A 39 -14.16 -10.08 -13.71
C GLU A 39 -14.00 -9.37 -12.35
N PRO A 40 -15.11 -9.00 -11.67
CA PRO A 40 -15.03 -8.40 -10.33
C PRO A 40 -14.59 -9.45 -9.31
N PHE A 41 -14.22 -9.00 -8.10
CA PHE A 41 -13.62 -9.82 -7.06
C PHE A 41 -12.25 -10.39 -7.46
N GLU A 42 -11.54 -9.70 -8.32
CA GLU A 42 -10.12 -9.89 -8.55
C GLU A 42 -9.30 -8.83 -7.81
N SER A 43 -8.08 -9.18 -7.43
CA SER A 43 -7.16 -8.24 -6.83
C SER A 43 -5.95 -8.01 -7.75
N ARG A 44 -5.50 -6.77 -7.87
CA ARG A 44 -4.25 -6.47 -8.60
C ARG A 44 -3.02 -7.16 -7.99
N TRP A 45 -3.04 -7.47 -6.69
CA TRP A 45 -1.99 -8.29 -6.05
C TRP A 45 -1.94 -9.71 -6.59
N THR A 46 -2.96 -10.10 -7.32
CA THR A 46 -3.18 -11.44 -7.79
C THR A 46 -3.10 -11.56 -9.32
N ARG A 47 -3.45 -10.50 -10.04
CA ARG A 47 -3.38 -10.48 -11.52
C ARG A 47 -1.97 -10.73 -12.05
N GLY A 48 -0.94 -10.31 -11.35
CA GLY A 48 0.45 -10.58 -11.70
C GLY A 48 0.85 -12.05 -11.62
N MET A 49 0.10 -12.88 -10.89
CA MET A 49 0.40 -14.31 -10.72
C MET A 49 -0.23 -15.21 -11.80
N GLN A 50 -1.29 -14.75 -12.46
CA GLN A 50 -2.07 -15.58 -13.38
C GLN A 50 -1.58 -15.57 -14.83
N THR A 51 -0.73 -14.64 -15.24
CA THR A 51 -0.48 -14.36 -16.66
C THR A 51 0.50 -15.27 -17.38
N SER A 52 1.22 -16.16 -16.74
CA SER A 52 1.80 -17.36 -17.35
C SER A 52 2.42 -18.29 -16.30
N PRO A 53 2.43 -19.62 -16.52
CA PRO A 53 3.20 -20.57 -15.70
C PRO A 53 4.71 -20.28 -15.70
N GLU A 54 5.19 -19.48 -16.64
CA GLU A 54 6.61 -19.18 -16.86
C GLU A 54 7.07 -17.82 -16.34
N SER A 55 6.14 -16.92 -15.98
CA SER A 55 6.49 -15.62 -15.40
C SER A 55 5.66 -15.32 -14.17
N HIS A 56 6.19 -15.63 -12.99
CA HIS A 56 5.63 -15.13 -11.73
C HIS A 56 5.89 -13.62 -11.62
N LYS A 57 5.09 -12.83 -12.32
CA LYS A 57 5.11 -11.36 -12.19
C LYS A 57 4.42 -10.98 -10.88
N VAL A 58 5.15 -10.99 -9.81
CA VAL A 58 4.66 -10.43 -8.54
C VAL A 58 4.76 -8.91 -8.63
N SER A 59 3.65 -8.25 -8.94
CA SER A 59 3.61 -6.80 -9.14
C SER A 59 3.62 -6.01 -7.84
N GLU A 60 3.13 -6.58 -6.74
CA GLU A 60 2.97 -5.90 -5.46
C GLU A 60 3.67 -6.65 -4.33
N PRO A 61 4.24 -5.95 -3.33
CA PRO A 61 4.81 -6.60 -2.16
C PRO A 61 3.71 -7.34 -1.39
N GLU A 62 3.97 -8.60 -1.07
CA GLU A 62 3.09 -9.41 -0.20
C GLU A 62 3.16 -8.95 1.26
N ILE A 63 4.19 -8.18 1.64
CA ILE A 63 4.36 -7.60 2.97
C ILE A 63 4.13 -6.10 2.87
N PHE A 64 3.28 -5.57 3.74
CA PHE A 64 2.86 -4.18 3.73
C PHE A 64 2.76 -3.61 5.15
N TYR A 65 2.75 -2.31 5.25
CA TYR A 65 2.62 -1.58 6.50
C TYR A 65 1.16 -1.57 6.96
N ASP A 66 0.87 -2.17 8.11
CA ASP A 66 -0.47 -2.28 8.71
C ASP A 66 -0.38 -2.16 10.24
N PRO A 67 -0.08 -0.97 10.76
CA PRO A 67 0.19 -0.77 12.19
C PRO A 67 -1.05 -0.92 13.07
N GLU A 68 -2.23 -0.96 12.51
CA GLU A 68 -3.50 -1.12 13.24
C GLU A 68 -4.16 -2.48 12.99
N GLY A 69 -3.55 -3.36 12.17
CA GLY A 69 -4.09 -4.69 11.88
C GLY A 69 -5.38 -4.70 11.06
N LEU A 70 -5.66 -3.62 10.30
CA LEU A 70 -6.94 -3.43 9.60
C LEU A 70 -7.28 -4.54 8.63
N VAL A 71 -6.26 -5.11 7.97
CA VAL A 71 -6.46 -6.19 6.99
C VAL A 71 -6.89 -7.47 7.68
N ALA A 72 -6.23 -7.82 8.79
CA ALA A 72 -6.58 -8.98 9.59
C ALA A 72 -7.98 -8.83 10.21
N ASP A 73 -8.28 -7.66 10.77
CA ASP A 73 -9.57 -7.34 11.38
C ASP A 73 -10.72 -7.40 10.36
N PHE A 74 -10.46 -6.98 9.12
CA PHE A 74 -11.47 -7.08 8.08
C PHE A 74 -11.81 -8.54 7.78
N PHE A 75 -10.79 -9.37 7.49
CA PHE A 75 -11.02 -10.76 7.12
C PHE A 75 -11.48 -11.64 8.29
N ALA A 76 -11.17 -11.28 9.53
CA ALA A 76 -11.68 -11.98 10.71
C ALA A 76 -13.21 -11.98 10.86
N ARG A 77 -13.92 -11.11 10.15
CA ARG A 77 -15.38 -11.08 10.08
C ARG A 77 -15.97 -12.26 9.29
N PHE A 78 -15.15 -12.94 8.51
CA PHE A 78 -15.55 -14.00 7.59
C PHE A 78 -14.96 -15.33 8.09
N PRO A 79 -15.70 -16.12 8.86
CA PRO A 79 -15.18 -17.37 9.47
C PRO A 79 -14.79 -18.43 8.44
N GLU A 80 -15.28 -18.30 7.21
CA GLU A 80 -14.92 -19.18 6.09
C GLU A 80 -13.49 -18.93 5.58
N ILE A 81 -12.93 -17.74 5.87
CA ILE A 81 -11.60 -17.35 5.43
C ILE A 81 -10.56 -17.78 6.48
N PRO A 82 -9.55 -18.58 6.10
CA PRO A 82 -8.55 -19.02 7.04
C PRO A 82 -7.78 -17.85 7.69
N GLY A 83 -7.63 -17.86 9.01
CA GLY A 83 -6.90 -16.81 9.74
C GLY A 83 -5.41 -16.65 9.33
N LYS A 84 -4.85 -17.65 8.62
CA LYS A 84 -3.50 -17.55 8.03
C LYS A 84 -3.42 -16.75 6.73
N LEU A 85 -4.54 -16.21 6.23
CA LEU A 85 -4.55 -15.29 5.09
C LEU A 85 -3.64 -14.07 5.36
N VAL A 86 -3.76 -13.50 6.56
CA VAL A 86 -2.93 -12.39 7.01
C VAL A 86 -2.08 -12.86 8.17
N ARG A 87 -0.78 -12.65 8.08
CA ARG A 87 0.18 -13.02 9.11
C ARG A 87 1.03 -11.83 9.50
N PRO A 88 1.40 -11.69 10.78
CA PRO A 88 2.38 -10.69 11.18
C PRO A 88 3.71 -10.91 10.44
N ALA A 89 4.37 -9.81 10.08
CA ALA A 89 5.67 -9.83 9.44
C ALA A 89 6.68 -9.02 10.26
N HIS A 90 7.85 -9.63 10.49
CA HIS A 90 8.91 -8.98 11.28
C HIS A 90 9.70 -7.98 10.42
N GLY A 91 9.70 -6.72 10.85
CA GLY A 91 10.35 -5.61 10.16
C GLY A 91 11.68 -5.23 10.80
N VAL A 92 12.72 -5.11 9.98
CA VAL A 92 14.06 -4.66 10.39
C VAL A 92 14.51 -3.51 9.49
N LEU A 93 15.07 -2.46 10.10
CA LEU A 93 15.73 -1.38 9.39
C LEU A 93 17.24 -1.50 9.58
N GLY A 94 17.95 -1.78 8.49
CA GLY A 94 19.41 -1.88 8.42
C GLY A 94 20.02 -0.60 7.87
N LEU A 95 20.80 0.10 8.69
CA LEU A 95 21.44 1.36 8.30
C LEU A 95 22.96 1.23 8.23
N LYS A 96 23.53 1.62 7.11
CA LYS A 96 24.97 1.68 6.89
C LYS A 96 25.55 2.83 7.71
N ARG A 97 26.64 2.59 8.41
CA ARG A 97 27.34 3.59 9.26
C ARG A 97 28.75 3.89 8.77
N GLY A 98 28.93 4.19 7.49
CA GLY A 98 30.27 4.41 6.94
C GLY A 98 31.22 3.23 7.25
N ARG A 99 32.34 3.46 7.96
CA ARG A 99 33.30 2.42 8.38
C ARG A 99 32.93 1.73 9.71
N ARG A 100 31.86 2.13 10.39
CA ARG A 100 31.42 1.54 11.67
C ARG A 100 30.51 0.33 11.43
N LYS A 101 30.30 -0.48 12.49
CA LYS A 101 29.32 -1.58 12.42
C LYS A 101 27.94 -1.03 12.04
N PRO A 102 27.21 -1.72 11.16
CA PRO A 102 25.88 -1.31 10.75
C PRO A 102 24.94 -1.23 11.95
N ALA A 103 23.97 -0.35 11.88
CA ALA A 103 22.92 -0.29 12.87
C ALA A 103 21.74 -1.12 12.42
N ILE A 104 21.20 -1.90 13.34
CA ILE A 104 20.02 -2.72 13.16
C ILE A 104 18.94 -2.17 14.09
N VAL A 105 17.78 -1.86 13.53
CA VAL A 105 16.61 -1.40 14.28
C VAL A 105 15.46 -2.34 13.98
N THR A 106 14.97 -3.02 15.01
CA THR A 106 13.77 -3.84 14.88
C THR A 106 12.55 -2.94 14.97
N LEU A 107 11.72 -2.96 13.94
CA LEU A 107 10.56 -2.08 13.83
C LEU A 107 9.38 -2.54 14.69
N ASP A 108 9.39 -3.79 15.14
CA ASP A 108 8.34 -4.41 15.96
C ASP A 108 8.56 -4.20 17.47
N GLU A 109 9.71 -3.69 17.89
CA GLU A 109 9.99 -3.44 19.31
C GLU A 109 9.10 -2.33 19.87
N GLY A 110 8.51 -2.54 21.05
CA GLY A 110 7.77 -1.52 21.76
C GLY A 110 8.64 -0.31 22.12
N LEU A 111 8.01 0.86 22.25
CA LEU A 111 8.71 2.12 22.51
C LEU A 111 9.60 2.06 23.76
N ALA A 112 9.12 1.44 24.83
CA ALA A 112 9.88 1.31 26.07
C ALA A 112 11.20 0.55 25.84
N HIS A 113 11.14 -0.58 25.14
CA HIS A 113 12.33 -1.38 24.81
C HIS A 113 13.24 -0.67 23.81
N ALA A 114 12.64 -0.07 22.78
CA ALA A 114 13.38 0.70 21.77
C ALA A 114 14.06 1.95 22.34
N LEU A 115 13.47 2.63 23.33
CA LEU A 115 14.07 3.80 23.97
C LEU A 115 15.24 3.43 24.90
N VAL A 116 15.18 2.27 25.56
CA VAL A 116 16.24 1.75 26.44
C VAL A 116 17.37 1.13 25.61
N ASN A 117 17.06 0.56 24.46
CA ASN A 117 18.04 -0.03 23.58
C ASN A 117 18.98 1.04 23.01
N ARG A 118 20.29 0.97 23.37
CA ARG A 118 21.30 1.95 22.90
C ARG A 118 21.46 1.99 21.37
N ARG A 119 21.00 0.99 20.65
CA ARG A 119 21.12 0.90 19.18
C ARG A 119 19.92 1.53 18.46
N SER A 120 18.70 1.26 18.92
CA SER A 120 17.46 1.72 18.28
C SER A 120 16.90 3.00 18.89
N GLY A 121 17.19 3.27 20.17
CA GLY A 121 16.63 4.38 20.92
C GLY A 121 16.74 5.77 20.26
N PRO A 122 17.91 6.16 19.69
CA PRO A 122 18.04 7.45 19.01
C PRO A 122 17.10 7.60 17.79
N LEU A 123 17.01 6.56 16.94
CA LEU A 123 16.12 6.59 15.77
C LEU A 123 14.65 6.64 16.19
N MET A 124 14.26 5.83 17.18
CA MET A 124 12.89 5.81 17.68
C MET A 124 12.49 7.14 18.31
N ARG A 125 13.42 7.81 19.02
CA ARG A 125 13.18 9.19 19.52
C ARG A 125 12.98 10.17 18.39
N ALA A 126 13.76 10.08 17.31
CA ALA A 126 13.62 10.94 16.14
C ALA A 126 12.28 10.70 15.42
N ILE A 127 11.88 9.44 15.20
CA ILE A 127 10.59 9.09 14.62
C ILE A 127 9.44 9.64 15.48
N THR A 128 9.52 9.44 16.79
CA THR A 128 8.50 9.93 17.73
C THR A 128 8.43 11.45 17.72
N ALA A 129 9.57 12.13 17.82
CA ALA A 129 9.64 13.60 17.77
C ALA A 129 9.12 14.15 16.45
N PHE A 130 9.46 13.50 15.34
CA PHE A 130 8.98 13.86 14.00
C PHE A 130 7.45 13.70 13.90
N GLY A 131 6.89 12.57 14.35
CA GLY A 131 5.45 12.34 14.33
C GLY A 131 4.67 13.29 15.24
N LEU A 132 5.18 13.59 16.44
CA LEU A 132 4.57 14.58 17.33
C LEU A 132 4.64 16.00 16.76
N TRP A 133 5.75 16.36 16.16
CA TRP A 133 5.90 17.63 15.47
C TRP A 133 4.91 17.76 14.31
N GLN A 134 4.80 16.73 13.47
CA GLN A 134 3.85 16.70 12.35
C GLN A 134 2.39 16.81 12.83
N LYS A 135 2.04 16.13 13.93
CA LYS A 135 0.70 16.27 14.53
C LYS A 135 0.38 17.72 14.92
N ARG A 136 1.37 18.43 15.47
CA ARG A 136 1.19 19.83 15.91
C ARG A 136 1.03 20.80 14.74
N TYR A 137 1.77 20.60 13.65
CA TYR A 137 1.81 21.54 12.53
C TYR A 137 0.96 21.10 11.34
N ALA A 138 0.62 19.82 11.19
CA ALA A 138 -0.28 19.35 10.12
C ALA A 138 -1.74 19.79 10.35
N SER A 139 -2.11 20.25 11.57
CA SER A 139 -3.43 20.83 11.84
C SER A 139 -3.53 22.30 11.42
N GLU A 140 -2.41 22.97 11.18
CA GLU A 140 -2.32 24.39 10.89
C GLU A 140 -1.82 24.63 9.47
N ASP A 141 -2.66 24.35 8.49
CA ASP A 141 -2.45 24.65 7.06
C ASP A 141 -1.23 23.99 6.37
N SER A 142 -1.51 23.37 5.24
CA SER A 142 -0.62 22.57 4.39
C SER A 142 0.57 23.33 3.77
N ARG A 143 0.84 24.55 4.20
CA ARG A 143 1.89 25.45 3.70
C ARG A 143 3.11 25.59 4.61
N VAL A 144 3.21 24.82 5.66
CA VAL A 144 4.38 24.90 6.53
C VAL A 144 5.59 24.34 5.80
N GLU A 145 6.37 25.23 5.23
CA GLU A 145 7.77 24.94 4.89
C GLU A 145 8.44 24.45 6.16
N LEU A 146 9.04 23.27 6.10
CA LEU A 146 9.83 22.74 7.20
C LEU A 146 10.88 23.76 7.60
N PRO A 147 11.10 24.00 8.92
CA PRO A 147 12.22 24.83 9.36
C PRO A 147 13.50 24.36 8.69
N LYS A 148 14.34 25.26 8.21
CA LYS A 148 15.57 24.97 7.45
C LYS A 148 16.51 23.95 8.11
N GLY A 149 16.33 23.58 9.36
CA GLY A 149 17.06 22.54 10.08
C GLY A 149 16.45 21.13 10.05
N MET A 150 15.16 21.00 9.65
CA MET A 150 14.50 19.72 9.38
C MET A 150 14.04 19.67 7.91
N GLY A 151 14.44 20.66 7.16
CA GLY A 151 14.08 20.87 5.80
C GLY A 151 14.48 19.70 4.95
N HIS A 152 13.56 19.37 4.13
CA HIS A 152 13.60 18.31 3.15
C HIS A 152 13.97 16.95 3.76
N ALA A 153 13.10 16.00 3.59
CA ALA A 153 13.62 14.67 3.40
C ALA A 153 14.56 14.65 2.16
N GLY A 154 14.74 15.78 1.49
CA GLY A 154 15.83 16.11 0.61
C GLY A 154 17.11 16.19 1.41
N ILE A 155 17.79 15.08 1.50
CA ILE A 155 19.18 14.94 1.91
C ILE A 155 19.96 15.74 0.88
N ASP A 156 20.64 16.79 1.33
CA ASP A 156 21.73 17.36 0.56
C ASP A 156 22.84 16.30 0.53
N PRO A 157 23.13 15.69 -0.63
CA PRO A 157 24.14 14.65 -0.72
C PRO A 157 25.53 15.13 -0.36
N ASP A 158 25.78 16.44 -0.31
CA ASP A 158 27.10 17.03 -0.07
C ASP A 158 27.40 17.31 1.42
N ASP A 159 26.46 17.15 2.35
CA ASP A 159 26.66 17.46 3.78
C ASP A 159 27.06 16.23 4.61
N ASP A 160 27.92 15.40 4.08
CA ASP A 160 28.29 14.06 4.62
C ASP A 160 29.33 14.10 5.76
N ARG A 161 29.62 15.28 6.32
CA ARG A 161 30.72 15.41 7.30
C ARG A 161 30.25 15.92 8.65
N GLN A 162 30.00 15.01 9.58
CA GLN A 162 30.07 15.31 11.03
C GLN A 162 28.76 15.48 11.83
N ASN A 163 27.57 15.19 11.34
CA ASN A 163 26.38 15.42 12.16
C ASN A 163 25.72 14.09 12.63
N PRO A 164 25.52 13.83 13.93
CA PRO A 164 24.75 12.70 14.41
C PRO A 164 23.29 12.70 13.92
N GLY A 165 22.84 13.80 13.28
CA GLY A 165 21.56 13.91 12.57
C GLY A 165 21.44 13.10 11.29
N THR A 166 22.54 12.74 10.60
CA THR A 166 22.52 11.96 9.33
C THR A 166 21.89 10.59 9.52
N TYR A 167 22.18 9.91 10.62
CA TYR A 167 21.62 8.60 10.93
C TYR A 167 20.09 8.55 10.98
N HIS A 168 19.46 9.62 11.47
CA HIS A 168 18.01 9.71 11.57
C HIS A 168 17.38 10.07 10.22
N ARG A 169 18.05 10.89 9.43
CA ARG A 169 17.66 11.23 8.06
C ARG A 169 17.64 10.00 7.18
N ASP A 170 18.69 9.17 7.22
CA ASP A 170 18.78 7.94 6.40
C ASP A 170 17.63 6.98 6.70
N GLY A 171 17.32 6.76 7.98
CA GLY A 171 16.23 5.87 8.38
C GLY A 171 14.85 6.35 7.92
N LEU A 172 14.55 7.64 8.07
CA LEU A 172 13.30 8.24 7.60
C LEU A 172 13.22 8.27 6.08
N ALA A 173 14.35 8.54 5.40
CA ALA A 173 14.41 8.52 3.95
C ALA A 173 14.12 7.12 3.38
N VAL A 174 14.70 6.07 3.96
CA VAL A 174 14.42 4.69 3.57
C VAL A 174 12.96 4.34 3.78
N LEU A 175 12.39 4.68 4.93
CA LEU A 175 10.98 4.40 5.21
C LEU A 175 10.05 5.15 4.24
N ALA A 176 10.34 6.42 3.93
CA ALA A 176 9.57 7.19 2.96
C ALA A 176 9.64 6.56 1.57
N GLU A 177 10.84 6.19 1.11
CA GLU A 177 11.03 5.57 -0.21
C GLU A 177 10.30 4.23 -0.33
N VAL A 178 10.34 3.41 0.71
CA VAL A 178 9.66 2.11 0.73
C VAL A 178 8.14 2.25 0.82
N LEU A 179 7.64 3.12 1.70
CA LEU A 179 6.21 3.27 1.92
C LEU A 179 5.50 3.96 0.74
N PHE A 180 6.18 4.85 0.04
CA PHE A 180 5.58 5.64 -1.04
C PHE A 180 6.13 5.30 -2.43
N SER A 181 7.07 4.37 -2.54
CA SER A 181 7.71 3.96 -3.81
C SER A 181 8.24 5.14 -4.65
N MET A 182 8.81 6.13 -3.97
CA MET A 182 9.34 7.32 -4.61
C MET A 182 10.55 7.85 -3.82
N PRO A 183 11.48 8.59 -4.46
CA PRO A 183 12.64 9.15 -3.78
C PRO A 183 12.25 9.99 -2.58
N ALA A 184 12.96 9.83 -1.46
CA ALA A 184 12.63 10.51 -0.21
C ALA A 184 12.53 12.05 -0.33
N HIS A 185 13.38 12.65 -1.17
CA HIS A 185 13.37 14.10 -1.41
C HIS A 185 12.13 14.59 -2.15
N ARG A 186 11.35 13.71 -2.74
CA ARG A 186 10.06 14.02 -3.40
C ARG A 186 8.86 13.73 -2.51
N CYS A 187 9.04 12.98 -1.42
CA CYS A 187 7.94 12.62 -0.51
C CYS A 187 7.45 13.82 0.31
N SER A 188 6.15 13.82 0.60
CA SER A 188 5.57 14.75 1.55
C SER A 188 5.94 14.39 2.98
N ASN A 189 6.57 15.34 3.70
CA ASN A 189 6.84 15.17 5.11
C ASN A 189 5.57 15.11 5.97
N ALA A 190 4.55 15.89 5.62
CA ALA A 190 3.27 15.87 6.30
C ALA A 190 2.59 14.49 6.18
N LEU A 191 2.63 13.90 4.98
CA LEU A 191 2.10 12.57 4.73
C LEU A 191 2.89 11.50 5.49
N LEU A 192 4.23 11.55 5.45
CA LEU A 192 5.06 10.61 6.20
C LEU A 192 4.76 10.70 7.71
N GLY A 193 4.63 11.91 8.25
CA GLY A 193 4.28 12.10 9.65
C GLY A 193 2.92 11.51 10.01
N ARG A 194 1.90 11.69 9.17
CA ARG A 194 0.57 11.11 9.38
C ARG A 194 0.59 9.58 9.32
N VAL A 195 1.26 9.01 8.33
CA VAL A 195 1.42 7.55 8.19
C VAL A 195 2.17 6.94 9.38
N MET A 196 3.15 7.64 9.94
CA MET A 196 3.89 7.17 11.11
C MET A 196 3.13 7.34 12.44
N LEU A 197 2.08 8.17 12.48
CA LEU A 197 1.34 8.47 13.71
C LEU A 197 0.64 7.24 14.34
N PRO A 198 -0.03 6.35 13.59
CA PRO A 198 -0.60 5.12 14.14
C PRO A 198 0.48 4.25 14.80
N ARG A 199 1.67 4.14 14.18
CA ARG A 199 2.81 3.44 14.79
C ARG A 199 3.24 4.07 16.11
N ILE A 200 3.32 5.38 16.16
CA ILE A 200 3.69 6.08 17.41
C ILE A 200 2.66 5.80 18.49
N LYS A 201 1.37 5.80 18.16
CA LYS A 201 0.29 5.43 19.09
C LYS A 201 0.41 3.98 19.55
N SER A 202 0.69 3.03 18.64
CA SER A 202 0.87 1.62 19.00
C SER A 202 2.09 1.39 19.89
N LEU A 203 3.17 2.16 19.69
CA LEU A 203 4.35 2.14 20.56
C LEU A 203 4.06 2.59 21.98
N LEU A 204 3.09 3.47 22.18
CA LEU A 204 2.65 3.93 23.49
C LEU A 204 1.69 2.94 24.16
N SER A 205 1.08 2.04 23.41
CA SER A 205 0.30 0.93 23.97
C SER A 205 1.27 -0.14 24.52
N LYS A 206 0.82 -0.90 25.50
CA LYS A 206 1.63 -1.99 26.10
C LYS A 206 1.72 -3.22 25.18
N ASN A 207 0.99 -3.25 24.08
CA ASN A 207 0.93 -4.38 23.18
C ASN A 207 2.05 -4.26 22.12
N HIS A 208 2.90 -5.27 22.08
CA HIS A 208 3.94 -5.42 21.06
C HIS A 208 3.35 -6.10 19.83
N GLU A 209 2.65 -5.36 19.01
CA GLU A 209 2.10 -5.88 17.77
C GLU A 209 3.01 -5.52 16.59
N PRO A 210 3.28 -6.47 15.68
CA PRO A 210 4.00 -6.20 14.45
C PRO A 210 3.30 -5.10 13.66
N VAL A 211 4.08 -4.21 13.06
CA VAL A 211 3.54 -3.11 12.24
C VAL A 211 3.46 -3.44 10.77
N PHE A 212 4.00 -4.58 10.40
CA PHE A 212 3.91 -5.13 9.06
C PHE A 212 3.09 -6.40 9.08
N SER A 213 2.29 -6.57 8.04
CA SER A 213 1.52 -7.76 7.78
C SER A 213 1.90 -8.35 6.44
N ALA A 214 1.84 -9.67 6.32
CA ALA A 214 1.98 -10.39 5.08
C ALA A 214 0.64 -10.99 4.68
N ILE A 215 0.26 -10.83 3.42
CA ILE A 215 -0.91 -11.49 2.86
C ILE A 215 -0.49 -12.75 2.09
N ASP A 216 -1.31 -13.79 2.17
CA ASP A 216 -1.13 -14.99 1.37
C ASP A 216 -1.94 -14.83 0.07
N PRO A 217 -1.29 -14.62 -1.08
CA PRO A 217 -1.99 -14.34 -2.33
C PRO A 217 -2.80 -15.53 -2.85
N ILE A 218 -2.40 -16.75 -2.53
CA ILE A 218 -3.15 -17.97 -2.91
C ILE A 218 -4.46 -18.02 -2.10
N ILE A 219 -4.37 -17.84 -0.79
CA ILE A 219 -5.58 -17.83 0.06
C ILE A 219 -6.47 -16.63 -0.32
N LEU A 220 -5.88 -15.48 -0.64
CA LEU A 220 -6.63 -14.31 -1.08
C LEU A 220 -7.45 -14.62 -2.34
N ASN A 221 -6.83 -15.22 -3.37
CA ASN A 221 -7.47 -15.52 -4.64
C ASN A 221 -8.45 -16.68 -4.58
N ASP A 222 -8.00 -17.79 -3.99
CA ASP A 222 -8.71 -19.06 -4.13
C ASP A 222 -9.80 -19.20 -3.06
N ILE A 223 -9.73 -18.41 -1.99
CA ILE A 223 -10.67 -18.52 -0.87
C ILE A 223 -11.31 -17.17 -0.54
N ALA A 224 -10.51 -16.12 -0.24
CA ALA A 224 -11.07 -14.92 0.34
C ALA A 224 -11.94 -14.11 -0.65
N LEU A 225 -11.46 -13.87 -1.86
CA LEU A 225 -12.23 -13.14 -2.88
C LEU A 225 -13.47 -13.92 -3.35
N PRO A 226 -13.39 -15.23 -3.62
CA PRO A 226 -14.59 -16.03 -3.86
C PRO A 226 -15.60 -16.00 -2.71
N THR A 227 -15.11 -16.07 -1.46
CA THR A 227 -15.99 -15.96 -0.28
C THR A 227 -16.73 -14.61 -0.24
N LEU A 228 -16.03 -13.51 -0.49
CA LEU A 228 -16.66 -12.19 -0.56
C LEU A 228 -17.71 -12.13 -1.68
N ARG A 229 -17.40 -12.68 -2.85
CA ARG A 229 -18.36 -12.76 -3.98
C ARG A 229 -19.62 -13.52 -3.60
N ASP A 230 -19.46 -14.72 -3.02
CA ASP A 230 -20.59 -15.56 -2.63
C ASP A 230 -21.47 -14.89 -1.57
N ARG A 231 -20.85 -14.17 -0.62
CA ARG A 231 -21.59 -13.41 0.38
C ARG A 231 -22.33 -12.21 -0.23
N PHE A 232 -21.67 -11.49 -1.14
CA PHE A 232 -22.27 -10.39 -1.87
C PHE A 232 -23.52 -10.82 -2.63
N ILE A 233 -23.42 -11.91 -3.41
CA ILE A 233 -24.55 -12.45 -4.17
C ILE A 233 -25.67 -12.95 -3.24
N ARG A 234 -25.30 -13.67 -2.16
CA ARG A 234 -26.29 -14.15 -1.17
C ARG A 234 -27.00 -13.02 -0.45
N ALA A 235 -26.36 -11.89 -0.27
CA ALA A 235 -26.97 -10.69 0.30
C ALA A 235 -27.85 -9.91 -0.69
N GLY A 236 -27.97 -10.37 -1.96
CA GLY A 236 -28.81 -9.74 -3.00
C GLY A 236 -28.05 -8.76 -3.89
N GLY A 237 -26.73 -8.65 -3.74
CA GLY A 237 -25.93 -7.81 -4.61
C GLY A 237 -25.88 -8.32 -6.05
N SER A 238 -25.79 -7.42 -7.01
CA SER A 238 -25.71 -7.70 -8.44
C SER A 238 -24.37 -7.28 -9.03
N VAL A 239 -23.87 -8.04 -10.02
CA VAL A 239 -22.65 -7.77 -10.75
C VAL A 239 -22.98 -7.40 -12.19
N ALA A 240 -22.39 -6.33 -12.67
CA ALA A 240 -22.50 -5.91 -14.07
C ALA A 240 -21.08 -5.76 -14.65
N ALA A 241 -20.70 -6.63 -15.59
CA ALA A 241 -19.46 -6.52 -16.36
C ALA A 241 -19.74 -5.65 -17.60
N TRP A 242 -19.16 -4.44 -17.61
CA TRP A 242 -19.45 -3.47 -18.66
C TRP A 242 -18.17 -2.81 -19.17
N ALA A 243 -18.35 -1.98 -20.20
CA ALA A 243 -17.31 -1.08 -20.67
C ALA A 243 -16.78 -0.19 -19.52
N PRO A 244 -15.55 0.33 -19.61
CA PRO A 244 -15.04 1.26 -18.62
C PRO A 244 -15.97 2.47 -18.46
N LEU A 245 -16.06 3.00 -17.24
CA LEU A 245 -16.74 4.27 -17.00
C LEU A 245 -16.04 5.35 -17.80
N GLY A 246 -16.76 6.01 -18.68
CA GLY A 246 -16.24 7.09 -19.55
C GLY A 246 -16.45 8.46 -18.93
N ASP A 247 -17.66 8.73 -18.39
CA ASP A 247 -18.02 10.04 -17.86
C ASP A 247 -19.14 9.93 -16.81
N ILE A 248 -19.37 11.02 -16.08
CA ILE A 248 -20.45 11.15 -15.11
C ILE A 248 -21.16 12.49 -15.36
N ASP A 249 -22.40 12.43 -15.83
CA ASP A 249 -23.22 13.62 -15.91
C ASP A 249 -23.69 14.06 -14.52
N SER A 250 -23.83 15.35 -14.33
CA SER A 250 -24.16 15.91 -13.02
C SER A 250 -24.88 17.25 -13.08
N THR A 251 -25.58 17.54 -12.01
CA THR A 251 -25.97 18.90 -11.63
C THR A 251 -24.87 19.55 -10.79
N SER A 252 -25.10 20.77 -10.31
CA SER A 252 -24.17 21.43 -9.39
C SER A 252 -23.97 20.67 -8.06
N GLU A 253 -24.90 19.78 -7.68
CA GLU A 253 -24.88 19.13 -6.36
C GLU A 253 -24.83 17.60 -6.40
N TYR A 254 -25.28 16.97 -7.48
CA TYR A 254 -25.47 15.53 -7.56
C TYR A 254 -25.01 14.98 -8.91
N ALA A 255 -24.38 13.81 -8.90
CA ALA A 255 -24.25 12.97 -10.08
C ALA A 255 -25.63 12.49 -10.51
N THR A 256 -25.94 12.56 -11.81
CA THR A 256 -27.26 12.21 -12.38
C THR A 256 -27.20 11.01 -13.29
N ASP A 257 -26.07 10.78 -13.96
CA ASP A 257 -25.95 9.69 -14.91
C ASP A 257 -24.53 9.11 -14.90
N LEU A 258 -24.42 7.80 -15.11
CA LEU A 258 -23.17 7.11 -15.33
C LEU A 258 -23.09 6.65 -16.79
N LEU A 259 -22.05 7.04 -17.50
CA LEU A 259 -21.84 6.72 -18.91
C LEU A 259 -20.76 5.66 -19.06
N PHE A 260 -21.10 4.49 -19.60
CA PHE A 260 -20.21 3.37 -19.82
C PHE A 260 -20.01 3.10 -21.32
N GLY A 261 -18.78 3.23 -21.82
CA GLY A 261 -18.51 3.13 -23.24
C GLY A 261 -19.29 4.18 -24.07
N GLU A 262 -19.69 3.80 -25.27
CA GLU A 262 -20.39 4.74 -26.19
C GLU A 262 -21.93 4.71 -26.04
N ASP A 263 -22.52 3.61 -25.54
CA ASP A 263 -23.95 3.35 -25.67
C ASP A 263 -24.70 3.05 -24.34
N THR A 264 -24.01 2.96 -23.22
CA THR A 264 -24.65 2.55 -21.98
C THR A 264 -24.73 3.70 -20.99
N GLN A 265 -25.94 4.14 -20.70
CA GLN A 265 -26.24 5.18 -19.70
C GLN A 265 -27.08 4.60 -18.58
N ILE A 266 -26.70 4.90 -17.33
CA ILE A 266 -27.48 4.61 -16.13
C ILE A 266 -27.93 5.92 -15.53
N VAL A 267 -29.21 6.15 -15.53
CA VAL A 267 -29.86 7.32 -14.88
C VAL A 267 -29.95 7.04 -13.38
N LEU A 268 -29.35 7.92 -12.58
CA LEU A 268 -29.38 7.85 -11.13
C LEU A 268 -30.64 8.51 -10.56
N LYS A 269 -31.20 7.88 -9.56
CA LYS A 269 -32.28 8.50 -8.76
C LYS A 269 -31.68 9.43 -7.70
N PRO A 270 -32.44 10.36 -7.15
CA PRO A 270 -31.96 11.29 -6.11
C PRO A 270 -31.38 10.60 -4.86
N ASP A 271 -31.88 9.40 -4.54
CA ASP A 271 -31.47 8.61 -3.38
C ASP A 271 -30.36 7.59 -3.73
N ASP A 272 -29.90 7.53 -4.98
CA ASP A 272 -28.84 6.65 -5.40
C ASP A 272 -27.48 7.26 -5.04
N ALA A 273 -26.56 6.39 -4.64
CA ALA A 273 -25.17 6.74 -4.35
C ALA A 273 -24.19 6.05 -5.31
N VAL A 274 -23.10 6.72 -5.60
CA VAL A 274 -22.02 6.22 -6.46
C VAL A 274 -20.72 6.15 -5.66
N VAL A 275 -20.02 5.01 -5.73
CA VAL A 275 -18.67 4.87 -5.19
C VAL A 275 -17.71 4.59 -6.33
N LEU A 276 -16.68 5.41 -6.45
CA LEU A 276 -15.59 5.19 -7.38
C LEU A 276 -14.44 4.50 -6.65
N ALA A 277 -14.22 3.22 -6.94
CA ALA A 277 -13.12 2.40 -6.44
C ALA A 277 -12.11 2.14 -7.58
N LEU A 278 -11.77 3.19 -8.30
CA LEU A 278 -10.97 3.18 -9.53
C LEU A 278 -9.50 3.49 -9.26
N HIS A 279 -8.66 3.09 -10.21
CA HIS A 279 -7.29 3.55 -10.27
C HIS A 279 -7.25 5.09 -10.43
N PRO A 280 -6.31 5.82 -9.80
CA PRO A 280 -6.27 7.29 -9.86
C PRO A 280 -6.33 7.89 -11.27
N LYS A 281 -5.71 7.26 -12.26
CA LYS A 281 -5.79 7.70 -13.65
C LYS A 281 -7.23 7.60 -14.19
N GLN A 282 -7.87 6.43 -14.03
CA GLN A 282 -9.27 6.23 -14.46
C GLN A 282 -10.24 7.17 -13.73
N LEU A 283 -9.95 7.44 -12.46
CA LEU A 283 -10.73 8.40 -11.70
C LEU A 283 -10.64 9.81 -12.28
N CYS A 284 -9.43 10.27 -12.65
CA CYS A 284 -9.22 11.58 -13.26
C CYS A 284 -9.84 11.68 -14.66
N ASP A 285 -9.82 10.57 -15.40
CA ASP A 285 -10.45 10.51 -16.73
C ASP A 285 -11.99 10.61 -16.61
N ALA A 286 -12.59 9.96 -15.60
CA ALA A 286 -14.04 9.95 -15.37
C ALA A 286 -14.57 11.19 -14.62
N VAL A 287 -13.74 11.86 -13.81
CA VAL A 287 -14.11 13.03 -13.00
C VAL A 287 -13.00 14.07 -13.07
N PRO A 288 -12.86 14.80 -14.19
CA PRO A 288 -11.79 15.79 -14.36
C PRO A 288 -11.80 16.89 -13.28
N ASP A 289 -12.97 17.27 -12.80
CA ASP A 289 -13.19 18.32 -11.80
C ASP A 289 -12.66 17.94 -10.39
N ILE A 290 -12.29 16.68 -10.18
CA ILE A 290 -11.72 16.26 -8.91
C ILE A 290 -10.34 16.92 -8.66
N GLY A 291 -9.75 17.50 -9.70
CA GLY A 291 -8.52 18.30 -9.62
C GLY A 291 -7.28 17.52 -9.19
N PHE A 292 -7.32 16.19 -9.26
CA PHE A 292 -6.28 15.29 -8.80
C PHE A 292 -5.75 14.45 -9.98
N ALA A 293 -4.82 15.01 -10.73
CA ALA A 293 -4.17 14.34 -11.87
C ALA A 293 -2.70 13.97 -11.53
N PRO A 294 -2.48 12.91 -10.75
CA PRO A 294 -1.14 12.55 -10.31
C PRO A 294 -0.41 11.72 -11.36
N ALA A 295 0.89 11.97 -11.49
CA ALA A 295 1.76 10.98 -12.13
C ALA A 295 1.76 9.69 -11.29
N PRO A 296 1.72 8.50 -11.92
CA PRO A 296 1.85 7.26 -11.18
C PRO A 296 3.25 7.15 -10.57
N ALA A 297 3.33 6.69 -9.33
CA ALA A 297 4.62 6.32 -8.75
C ALA A 297 5.20 5.14 -9.53
N ARG A 298 6.52 5.06 -9.64
CA ARG A 298 7.21 3.99 -10.36
C ARG A 298 7.88 3.05 -9.37
N ARG A 299 7.61 1.78 -9.50
CA ARG A 299 8.21 0.75 -8.66
C ARG A 299 9.03 -0.22 -9.49
N GLN A 300 10.28 -0.42 -9.09
CA GLN A 300 11.16 -1.41 -9.66
C GLN A 300 11.37 -2.53 -8.66
N THR A 301 10.94 -3.72 -9.02
CA THR A 301 10.94 -4.87 -8.14
C THR A 301 11.57 -6.07 -8.82
N MET A 302 12.36 -6.84 -8.09
CA MET A 302 12.80 -8.18 -8.48
C MET A 302 12.18 -9.22 -7.56
N ALA A 303 11.82 -10.35 -8.11
CA ALA A 303 11.41 -11.51 -7.33
C ALA A 303 12.36 -12.68 -7.63
N PHE A 304 12.76 -13.40 -6.57
CA PHE A 304 13.56 -14.61 -6.64
C PHE A 304 12.79 -15.79 -6.06
N GLU A 305 12.79 -16.92 -6.76
CA GLU A 305 12.17 -18.14 -6.28
C GLU A 305 13.09 -18.90 -5.32
N MET A 306 12.52 -19.35 -4.19
CA MET A 306 13.22 -20.12 -3.17
C MET A 306 12.72 -21.56 -3.13
N ARG A 307 13.63 -22.52 -2.98
CA ARG A 307 13.26 -23.93 -2.77
C ARG A 307 12.56 -24.11 -1.43
N ARG A 308 13.16 -23.58 -0.36
CA ARG A 308 12.67 -23.74 1.00
C ARG A 308 11.84 -22.55 1.42
N PRO A 309 10.62 -22.78 1.91
CA PRO A 309 9.78 -21.69 2.38
C PRO A 309 10.35 -21.02 3.62
N PHE A 310 10.07 -19.75 3.78
CA PHE A 310 10.29 -19.03 5.02
C PHE A 310 9.22 -19.44 6.03
N ALA A 311 9.63 -19.75 7.26
CA ALA A 311 8.69 -20.12 8.33
C ALA A 311 7.80 -18.93 8.70
N GLU A 312 8.39 -17.73 8.73
CA GLU A 312 7.72 -16.48 9.07
C GLU A 312 8.05 -15.41 8.04
N PRO A 313 7.09 -14.53 7.73
CA PRO A 313 7.34 -13.37 6.88
C PRO A 313 8.31 -12.40 7.58
N ARG A 314 9.28 -11.90 6.81
CA ARG A 314 10.24 -10.91 7.28
C ARG A 314 10.48 -9.85 6.22
N CYS A 315 10.72 -8.63 6.65
CA CYS A 315 11.15 -7.57 5.76
C CYS A 315 12.36 -6.84 6.33
N LEU A 316 13.27 -6.52 5.43
CA LEU A 316 14.44 -5.68 5.68
C LEU A 316 14.32 -4.42 4.86
N PHE A 317 14.41 -3.27 5.50
CA PHE A 317 14.56 -1.98 4.86
C PHE A 317 16.00 -1.51 5.04
N THR A 318 16.60 -0.94 4.01
CA THR A 318 18.04 -0.65 4.04
C THR A 318 18.42 0.64 3.31
N SER A 319 19.45 1.31 3.81
CA SER A 319 20.05 2.48 3.15
C SER A 319 21.06 2.10 2.06
N ASP A 320 21.00 0.88 1.53
CA ASP A 320 21.88 0.44 0.45
C ASP A 320 21.53 1.13 -0.88
N ASP A 321 22.54 1.37 -1.71
CA ASP A 321 22.39 2.13 -2.94
C ASP A 321 21.63 1.37 -4.04
N LEU A 322 21.56 0.04 -3.97
CA LEU A 322 20.89 -0.80 -4.98
C LEU A 322 19.57 -1.36 -4.47
N VAL A 323 19.51 -1.76 -3.20
CA VAL A 323 18.40 -2.47 -2.59
C VAL A 323 17.80 -1.64 -1.47
N ARG A 324 16.52 -1.28 -1.57
CA ARG A 324 15.79 -0.52 -0.55
C ARG A 324 15.00 -1.41 0.39
N ALA A 325 14.44 -2.49 -0.12
CA ALA A 325 13.76 -3.46 0.72
C ALA A 325 13.93 -4.88 0.22
N ILE A 326 13.95 -5.82 1.15
CA ILE A 326 13.89 -7.26 0.91
C ILE A 326 12.69 -7.80 1.69
N TYR A 327 11.76 -8.41 0.99
CA TYR A 327 10.59 -9.05 1.57
C TYR A 327 10.71 -10.57 1.41
N CYS A 328 10.76 -11.29 2.52
CA CYS A 328 10.86 -12.74 2.56
C CYS A 328 9.52 -13.31 2.97
N ASN A 329 8.81 -13.94 2.05
CA ASN A 329 7.53 -14.58 2.33
C ASN A 329 7.39 -15.89 1.55
N ARG A 330 6.94 -16.95 2.22
CA ARG A 330 6.75 -18.27 1.61
C ARG A 330 7.99 -18.76 0.84
N ARG A 331 7.89 -18.93 -0.48
CA ARG A 331 8.99 -19.35 -1.37
C ARG A 331 9.51 -18.23 -2.26
N HIS A 332 9.26 -16.99 -1.89
CA HIS A 332 9.67 -15.84 -2.70
C HIS A 332 10.46 -14.84 -1.85
N ILE A 333 11.41 -14.24 -2.50
CA ILE A 333 12.03 -12.99 -2.05
C ILE A 333 11.66 -11.93 -3.05
N GLN A 334 11.01 -10.88 -2.58
CA GLN A 334 10.76 -9.68 -3.37
C GLN A 334 11.74 -8.59 -2.93
N VAL A 335 12.34 -7.94 -3.90
CA VAL A 335 13.36 -6.92 -3.69
C VAL A 335 12.88 -5.62 -4.32
N SER A 336 12.66 -4.60 -3.51
CA SER A 336 12.47 -3.25 -4.04
C SER A 336 13.84 -2.64 -4.30
N LEU A 337 14.06 -2.19 -5.51
CA LEU A 337 15.28 -1.52 -5.91
C LEU A 337 15.23 -0.04 -5.52
N SER A 338 16.39 0.57 -5.38
CA SER A 338 16.48 2.02 -5.19
C SER A 338 15.93 2.75 -6.42
N SER A 339 15.24 3.85 -6.19
CA SER A 339 14.71 4.71 -7.26
C SER A 339 15.78 5.26 -8.22
N ASN A 340 17.04 5.25 -7.80
CA ASN A 340 18.19 5.68 -8.62
C ASN A 340 18.77 4.56 -9.50
N VAL A 341 18.24 3.35 -9.40
CA VAL A 341 18.71 2.20 -10.19
C VAL A 341 18.08 2.24 -11.57
N HIS A 342 18.90 2.12 -12.60
CA HIS A 342 18.43 1.93 -13.97
C HIS A 342 18.49 0.45 -14.31
N LEU A 343 17.37 -0.09 -14.72
CA LEU A 343 17.33 -1.47 -15.21
C LEU A 343 18.11 -1.60 -16.52
N PRO A 344 18.86 -2.68 -16.70
CA PRO A 344 19.61 -2.89 -17.93
C PRO A 344 18.65 -3.03 -19.12
N SER A 345 18.96 -2.37 -20.21
CA SER A 345 18.21 -2.36 -21.49
C SER A 345 18.62 -3.56 -22.24
N ASP A 346 19.02 -4.55 -22.28
CA ASP A 346 19.32 -5.76 -23.09
C ASP A 346 20.58 -6.55 -22.70
N GLY A 347 20.46 -7.86 -22.74
CA GLY A 347 21.57 -8.82 -22.65
C GLY A 347 22.34 -8.90 -21.33
N THR A 348 22.17 -7.94 -20.41
CA THR A 348 22.87 -7.89 -19.11
C THR A 348 21.95 -8.20 -17.92
N ALA A 349 20.70 -8.59 -18.18
CA ALA A 349 19.70 -8.86 -17.13
C ALA A 349 20.19 -9.93 -16.12
N ASP A 350 20.80 -11.01 -16.59
CA ASP A 350 21.33 -12.08 -15.74
C ASP A 350 22.47 -11.59 -14.83
N GLN A 351 23.37 -10.78 -15.38
CA GLN A 351 24.48 -10.22 -14.59
C GLN A 351 23.96 -9.24 -13.53
N PHE A 352 22.98 -8.43 -13.90
CA PHE A 352 22.33 -7.53 -12.97
C PHE A 352 21.58 -8.30 -11.87
N ALA A 353 20.80 -9.32 -12.24
CA ALA A 353 20.11 -10.18 -11.30
C ALA A 353 21.07 -10.87 -10.33
N HIS A 354 22.19 -11.39 -10.84
CA HIS A 354 23.23 -11.97 -10.01
C HIS A 354 23.82 -10.96 -9.02
N ARG A 355 24.09 -9.73 -9.47
CA ARG A 355 24.57 -8.66 -8.59
C ARG A 355 23.58 -8.33 -7.47
N ILE A 356 22.28 -8.21 -7.79
CA ILE A 356 21.22 -7.98 -6.80
C ILE A 356 21.12 -9.18 -5.85
N TRP A 357 21.18 -10.41 -6.38
CA TRP A 357 21.15 -11.62 -5.57
C TRP A 357 22.29 -11.68 -4.56
N GLN A 358 23.54 -11.45 -4.99
CA GLN A 358 24.69 -11.39 -4.08
C GLN A 358 24.51 -10.33 -3.00
N LYS A 359 23.92 -9.18 -3.36
CA LYS A 359 23.60 -8.14 -2.41
C LYS A 359 22.53 -8.58 -1.40
N CYS A 360 21.49 -9.28 -1.85
CA CYS A 360 20.46 -9.83 -0.98
C CYS A 360 21.03 -10.86 0.02
N ILE A 361 21.92 -11.76 -0.42
CA ILE A 361 22.62 -12.69 0.46
C ILE A 361 23.35 -11.94 1.56
N TRP A 362 24.19 -10.99 1.18
CA TRP A 362 25.00 -10.21 2.13
C TRP A 362 24.12 -9.42 3.12
N LEU A 363 23.09 -8.71 2.62
CA LEU A 363 22.18 -7.91 3.46
C LEU A 363 21.37 -8.80 4.42
N SER A 364 20.88 -9.94 3.93
CA SER A 364 20.06 -10.85 4.75
C SER A 364 20.88 -11.56 5.83
N ASP A 365 22.10 -11.97 5.51
CA ASP A 365 23.02 -12.51 6.52
C ASP A 365 23.32 -11.46 7.60
N GLN A 366 23.67 -10.25 7.17
CA GLN A 366 24.11 -9.20 8.08
C GLN A 366 23.01 -8.63 8.99
N TYR A 367 21.78 -8.52 8.49
CA TYR A 367 20.69 -7.82 9.18
C TYR A 367 19.58 -8.73 9.67
N LEU A 368 19.29 -9.83 8.98
CA LEU A 368 18.22 -10.75 9.31
C LEU A 368 18.71 -12.07 9.91
N ASN A 369 20.03 -12.30 9.90
CA ASN A 369 20.62 -13.59 10.24
C ASN A 369 19.98 -14.73 9.44
N LEU A 370 19.81 -14.53 8.13
CA LEU A 370 19.21 -15.49 7.20
C LEU A 370 20.22 -15.88 6.13
N ASP A 371 20.53 -17.18 6.07
CA ASP A 371 21.29 -17.75 4.97
C ASP A 371 20.37 -17.99 3.75
N LEU A 372 20.38 -17.06 2.81
CA LEU A 372 19.62 -17.18 1.57
C LEU A 372 20.23 -18.17 0.61
N SER A 373 21.55 -18.36 0.63
CA SER A 373 22.25 -19.30 -0.26
C SER A 373 21.80 -20.73 -0.02
N ALA A 374 21.64 -21.13 1.24
CA ALA A 374 21.15 -22.46 1.60
C ALA A 374 19.67 -22.69 1.27
N ARG A 375 18.92 -21.65 0.93
CA ARG A 375 17.49 -21.72 0.56
C ARG A 375 17.24 -21.69 -0.94
N ALA A 376 18.21 -21.18 -1.70
CA ALA A 376 18.13 -21.15 -3.15
C ALA A 376 18.34 -22.55 -3.73
N GLU A 377 17.51 -22.91 -4.70
CA GLU A 377 17.70 -24.10 -5.54
C GLU A 377 17.50 -23.70 -7.00
N ASN A 378 18.01 -24.52 -7.93
CA ASN A 378 17.98 -24.22 -9.37
C ASN A 378 18.65 -22.87 -9.68
N THR A 379 19.85 -22.72 -9.23
CA THR A 379 20.68 -21.59 -9.65
C THR A 379 21.05 -21.76 -11.12
N ASN A 380 20.96 -20.67 -11.88
CA ASN A 380 21.53 -20.63 -13.24
C ASN A 380 23.07 -20.85 -13.17
N ASN A 381 23.73 -20.91 -14.31
CA ASN A 381 25.19 -21.11 -14.40
C ASN A 381 26.01 -20.09 -13.58
N GLN A 382 25.40 -19.02 -13.09
CA GLN A 382 26.01 -17.98 -12.28
C GLN A 382 25.65 -18.08 -10.79
N GLY A 383 24.94 -19.13 -10.35
CA GLY A 383 24.54 -19.31 -8.95
C GLY A 383 23.38 -18.38 -8.50
N CYS A 384 22.60 -17.85 -9.43
CA CYS A 384 21.44 -17.02 -9.15
C CYS A 384 20.15 -17.86 -9.26
N PRO A 385 19.20 -17.76 -8.32
CA PRO A 385 17.89 -18.40 -8.45
C PRO A 385 17.12 -17.90 -9.66
N LYS A 386 16.08 -18.63 -10.06
CA LYS A 386 15.13 -18.11 -11.05
C LYS A 386 14.56 -16.79 -10.57
N PHE A 387 14.48 -15.81 -11.44
CA PHE A 387 14.06 -14.46 -11.12
C PHE A 387 13.10 -13.88 -12.14
N SER A 388 12.37 -12.86 -11.73
CA SER A 388 11.56 -12.01 -12.58
C SER A 388 11.75 -10.54 -12.24
N PHE A 389 11.61 -9.67 -13.23
CA PHE A 389 11.61 -8.22 -13.06
C PHE A 389 10.22 -7.66 -13.26
N VAL A 390 9.90 -6.68 -12.44
CA VAL A 390 8.74 -5.83 -12.66
C VAL A 390 9.21 -4.38 -12.57
N ASP A 391 9.13 -3.68 -13.70
CA ASP A 391 9.21 -2.23 -13.76
C ASP A 391 7.82 -1.76 -14.16
N ALA A 392 7.05 -1.36 -13.19
CA ALA A 392 5.67 -1.00 -13.39
C ALA A 392 5.33 0.33 -12.73
N GLU A 393 4.39 1.02 -13.31
CA GLU A 393 3.69 2.09 -12.62
C GLU A 393 3.02 1.50 -11.39
N ALA A 394 3.31 2.08 -10.23
CA ALA A 394 2.63 1.70 -9.01
C ALA A 394 1.14 2.07 -9.12
N PRO A 395 0.26 1.30 -8.50
CA PRO A 395 -1.17 1.54 -8.60
C PRO A 395 -1.66 2.76 -7.79
N PHE A 396 -0.75 3.56 -7.31
CA PHE A 396 -1.01 4.78 -6.56
C PHE A 396 -0.16 5.93 -7.09
N PRO A 397 -0.61 7.17 -6.86
CA PRO A 397 0.07 8.36 -7.36
C PRO A 397 1.37 8.68 -6.61
N GLU A 398 2.27 9.40 -7.26
CA GLU A 398 3.35 10.08 -6.56
C GLU A 398 2.80 11.11 -5.57
N LEU A 399 3.02 10.88 -4.29
CA LEU A 399 2.50 11.73 -3.21
C LEU A 399 3.51 12.84 -2.87
N THR A 400 3.78 13.71 -3.83
CA THR A 400 4.57 14.92 -3.62
C THR A 400 3.86 15.89 -2.65
N PRO A 401 4.54 16.87 -2.06
CA PRO A 401 3.93 17.78 -1.10
C PRO A 401 2.62 18.43 -1.56
N GLY A 402 2.56 18.89 -2.81
CA GLY A 402 1.34 19.50 -3.40
C GLY A 402 0.21 18.49 -3.54
N LEU A 403 0.50 17.29 -4.08
CA LEU A 403 -0.49 16.22 -4.25
C LEU A 403 -0.94 15.63 -2.91
N ALA A 404 -0.04 15.50 -1.95
CA ALA A 404 -0.42 15.08 -0.60
C ALA A 404 -1.37 16.07 0.06
N ALA A 405 -1.16 17.38 -0.13
CA ALA A 405 -2.06 18.41 0.37
C ALA A 405 -3.45 18.34 -0.30
N LEU A 406 -3.51 18.10 -1.61
CA LEU A 406 -4.76 17.86 -2.32
C LEU A 406 -5.48 16.62 -1.79
N ARG A 407 -4.76 15.50 -1.59
CA ARG A 407 -5.31 14.27 -1.03
C ARG A 407 -6.01 14.50 0.32
N PHE A 408 -5.46 15.34 1.18
CA PHE A 408 -6.07 15.67 2.48
C PHE A 408 -7.36 16.48 2.37
N ARG A 409 -7.56 17.14 1.25
CA ARG A 409 -8.72 18.00 0.97
C ARG A 409 -9.65 17.42 -0.09
N LEU A 410 -9.31 16.24 -0.61
CA LEU A 410 -10.06 15.62 -1.68
C LEU A 410 -11.47 15.32 -1.18
N GLN A 411 -12.42 16.05 -1.71
CA GLN A 411 -13.85 15.81 -1.52
C GLN A 411 -14.47 15.56 -2.89
N PRO A 412 -15.35 14.57 -2.98
CA PRO A 412 -16.11 14.39 -4.20
C PRO A 412 -16.87 15.68 -4.54
N PRO A 413 -16.97 16.02 -5.83
CA PRO A 413 -17.67 17.24 -6.25
C PRO A 413 -19.18 17.18 -5.99
N TRP A 414 -19.75 15.98 -5.86
CA TRP A 414 -21.19 15.77 -5.70
C TRP A 414 -21.52 15.06 -4.39
N LYS A 415 -22.69 15.37 -3.83
CA LYS A 415 -23.15 14.87 -2.53
C LYS A 415 -23.39 13.36 -2.48
N ASN A 416 -23.72 12.75 -3.61
CA ASN A 416 -23.97 11.31 -3.75
C ASN A 416 -22.78 10.53 -4.32
N LEU A 417 -21.60 11.17 -4.44
CA LEU A 417 -20.38 10.54 -4.92
C LEU A 417 -19.39 10.30 -3.77
N PHE A 418 -18.81 9.11 -3.72
CA PHE A 418 -17.85 8.70 -2.72
C PHE A 418 -16.61 8.09 -3.38
N LEU A 419 -15.45 8.23 -2.74
CA LEU A 419 -14.18 7.72 -3.25
C LEU A 419 -13.65 6.63 -2.32
N CYS A 420 -13.36 5.45 -2.87
CA CYS A 420 -12.86 4.31 -2.11
C CYS A 420 -11.57 3.76 -2.75
N GLY A 421 -10.57 3.47 -1.93
CA GLY A 421 -9.30 2.90 -2.40
C GLY A 421 -8.11 3.35 -1.56
N ASP A 422 -6.94 2.78 -1.85
CA ASP A 422 -5.71 3.04 -1.10
C ASP A 422 -5.12 4.43 -1.30
N SER A 423 -5.57 5.13 -2.33
CA SER A 423 -5.10 6.48 -2.64
C SER A 423 -5.76 7.57 -1.81
N PHE A 424 -6.84 7.28 -1.07
CA PHE A 424 -7.65 8.31 -0.40
C PHE A 424 -7.40 8.49 1.09
N PRO A 425 -7.17 7.43 1.91
CA PRO A 425 -6.93 7.64 3.33
C PRO A 425 -5.60 8.37 3.57
N ALA A 426 -5.68 9.54 4.18
CA ALA A 426 -4.52 10.41 4.37
C ALA A 426 -3.55 9.92 5.46
N GLU A 427 -4.01 9.05 6.35
CA GLU A 427 -3.25 8.53 7.47
C GLU A 427 -2.50 7.24 7.16
N TYR A 428 -2.67 6.67 5.96
CA TYR A 428 -2.09 5.39 5.59
C TYR A 428 -1.18 5.50 4.38
N ALA A 429 -0.11 4.71 4.37
CA ALA A 429 0.65 4.45 3.16
C ALA A 429 -0.22 3.70 2.14
N PRO A 430 -0.09 3.97 0.83
CA PRO A 430 -0.81 3.21 -0.17
C PRO A 430 -0.56 1.71 -0.04
N GLY A 431 -1.62 0.91 -0.11
CA GLY A 431 -1.56 -0.54 0.03
C GLY A 431 -2.80 -1.13 0.71
N PRO A 432 -2.78 -2.43 1.08
CA PRO A 432 -3.95 -3.11 1.64
C PRO A 432 -4.55 -2.45 2.87
N ALA A 433 -3.72 -1.98 3.81
CA ALA A 433 -4.22 -1.30 5.01
C ALA A 433 -5.00 -0.03 4.67
N ALA A 434 -4.51 0.77 3.70
CA ALA A 434 -5.21 1.95 3.21
C ALA A 434 -6.54 1.59 2.53
N VAL A 435 -6.60 0.48 1.79
CA VAL A 435 -7.86 -0.02 1.20
C VAL A 435 -8.89 -0.22 2.29
N PHE A 436 -8.57 -0.97 3.34
CA PHE A 436 -9.56 -1.29 4.38
C PHE A 436 -9.88 -0.10 5.29
N ALA A 437 -8.93 0.82 5.49
CA ALA A 437 -9.21 2.11 6.12
C ALA A 437 -10.25 2.92 5.32
N SER A 438 -10.06 2.98 3.99
CA SER A 438 -11.01 3.64 3.08
C SER A 438 -12.38 2.97 3.08
N VAL A 439 -12.42 1.65 2.99
CA VAL A 439 -13.67 0.86 3.06
C VAL A 439 -14.43 1.17 4.34
N LYS A 440 -13.76 1.18 5.48
CA LYS A 440 -14.37 1.50 6.79
C LYS A 440 -14.94 2.93 6.81
N GLN A 441 -14.19 3.90 6.29
CA GLN A 441 -14.61 5.30 6.24
C GLN A 441 -15.83 5.48 5.32
N VAL A 442 -15.76 4.98 4.09
CA VAL A 442 -16.81 5.13 3.09
C VAL A 442 -18.07 4.37 3.52
N ARG A 443 -17.94 3.17 4.11
CA ARG A 443 -19.09 2.46 4.69
C ARG A 443 -19.83 3.32 5.71
N SER A 444 -19.12 3.97 6.63
CA SER A 444 -19.74 4.84 7.63
C SER A 444 -20.45 6.05 7.00
N GLN A 445 -19.89 6.63 5.93
CA GLN A 445 -20.54 7.72 5.19
C GLN A 445 -21.81 7.24 4.48
N LEU A 446 -21.76 6.07 3.83
CA LEU A 446 -22.91 5.48 3.14
C LEU A 446 -24.00 5.04 4.11
N GLN A 447 -23.64 4.50 5.27
CA GLN A 447 -24.62 4.20 6.33
C GLN A 447 -25.37 5.47 6.77
N THR A 448 -24.68 6.60 6.86
CA THR A 448 -25.30 7.89 7.14
C THR A 448 -26.17 8.36 5.97
N PHE A 449 -25.71 8.19 4.73
CA PHE A 449 -26.42 8.58 3.52
C PHE A 449 -27.74 7.80 3.35
N PHE A 450 -27.70 6.50 3.54
CA PHE A 450 -28.87 5.62 3.43
C PHE A 450 -29.68 5.53 4.73
N ALA A 451 -29.25 6.18 5.81
CA ALA A 451 -29.86 6.10 7.14
C ALA A 451 -30.00 4.65 7.67
N VAL A 452 -28.97 3.83 7.49
CA VAL A 452 -28.89 2.40 7.85
C VAL A 452 -28.11 2.19 9.16
#